data_46c3cc1bd2aab525810ecae914cd809b
#
_entry.id   46c3cc1bd2aab525810ecae914cd809b
#
_cell.length_a   1.000
_cell.length_b   1.000
_cell.length_c   1.000
_cell.angle_alpha   90.00
_cell.angle_beta   90.00
_cell.angle_gamma   90.00
#
_symmetry.space_group_name_H-M   'P 1'
#
loop_
_entity.id
_entity.type
_entity.pdbx_description
1 polymer ?
#
loop_
_entity_poly.entity_id
_entity_poly.type
_entity_poly.pdbx_seq_one_letter_code
_entity_poly.pdbx_strand_id
1 'polypeptide(L)'
;MTRIAIPSNSDLKISVDQVGKDTVVRLSGRVDVDSSPDLRDRLRTLFSEKALPKTIIVDLTGVSYVETSGVATLIETLRIARHHETSFRLQGLSGAVLRLFEVTGVLALFEESGSGQKVS
;
A
#
# COMPACT_ATOMS: atom_id res chain seq x y z
N MET A 1 -9.06 22.90 -24.97
CA MET A 1 -8.86 23.21 -24.04
C MET A 1 -8.09 22.47 -23.37
N THR A 2 -7.52 22.87 -22.85
CA THR A 2 -6.78 22.26 -22.17
C THR A 2 -7.29 21.70 -21.11
N ARG A 3 -7.13 20.62 -20.88
CA ARG A 3 -7.55 20.08 -19.88
C ARG A 3 -6.75 20.52 -18.87
N ILE A 4 -7.19 21.00 -18.02
CA ILE A 4 -6.52 21.36 -16.98
C ILE A 4 -6.22 20.26 -16.27
N ALA A 5 -5.08 20.01 -16.15
CA ALA A 5 -4.75 18.99 -15.36
C ALA A 5 -4.91 19.43 -14.04
N ILE A 6 -5.90 19.18 -13.44
CA ILE A 6 -6.09 19.52 -12.14
C ILE A 6 -5.17 18.70 -11.42
N PRO A 7 -4.23 19.22 -10.79
CA PRO A 7 -3.29 18.46 -10.10
C PRO A 7 -4.01 17.76 -9.03
N SER A 8 -3.66 16.60 -8.82
CA SER A 8 -4.18 15.86 -7.75
C SER A 8 -3.76 16.65 -6.58
N ASN A 9 -4.58 16.86 -5.65
CA ASN A 9 -4.22 17.50 -4.44
C ASN A 9 -3.45 16.56 -3.58
N SER A 10 -3.17 15.40 -4.10
CA SER A 10 -2.50 14.43 -3.35
C SER A 10 -1.02 14.67 -3.43
N ASP A 11 -0.35 14.59 -2.33
CA ASP A 11 1.08 14.67 -2.29
C ASP A 11 1.69 13.29 -2.41
N LEU A 12 0.92 12.30 -2.74
CA LEU A 12 1.41 10.93 -2.80
C LEU A 12 1.88 10.57 -4.19
N LYS A 13 3.07 10.03 -4.26
CA LYS A 13 3.58 9.51 -5.51
C LYS A 13 3.57 8.02 -5.41
N ILE A 14 3.09 7.35 -6.41
CA ILE A 14 2.96 5.90 -6.44
C ILE A 14 3.67 5.38 -7.68
N SER A 15 4.57 4.44 -7.49
CA SER A 15 5.19 3.79 -8.62
C SER A 15 5.10 2.29 -8.41
N VAL A 16 5.00 1.55 -9.50
CA VAL A 16 4.84 0.10 -9.44
C VAL A 16 5.92 -0.51 -10.31
N ASP A 17 6.71 -1.40 -9.71
CA ASP A 17 7.79 -2.07 -10.41
C ASP A 17 7.71 -3.56 -10.20
N GLN A 18 8.23 -4.31 -11.15
CA GLN A 18 8.36 -5.73 -10.99
C GLN A 18 9.78 -6.00 -10.61
N VAL A 19 10.00 -6.66 -9.51
CA VAL A 19 11.34 -7.00 -9.07
C VAL A 19 11.34 -8.49 -8.89
N GLY A 20 11.88 -9.22 -9.85
CA GLY A 20 11.80 -10.67 -9.83
C GLY A 20 10.36 -11.10 -9.96
N LYS A 21 9.86 -11.84 -9.01
CA LYS A 21 8.48 -12.28 -9.03
C LYS A 21 7.60 -11.40 -8.18
N ASP A 22 8.15 -10.38 -7.58
CA ASP A 22 7.39 -9.52 -6.70
C ASP A 22 6.95 -8.25 -7.42
N THR A 23 5.79 -7.77 -7.06
CA THR A 23 5.32 -6.48 -7.54
C THR A 23 5.54 -5.53 -6.38
N VAL A 24 6.34 -4.50 -6.58
CA VAL A 24 6.66 -3.56 -5.53
C VAL A 24 5.97 -2.24 -5.82
N VAL A 25 5.16 -1.80 -4.88
CA VAL A 25 4.45 -0.53 -4.99
C VAL A 25 5.15 0.43 -4.05
N ARG A 26 5.87 1.39 -4.62
CA ARG A 26 6.60 2.34 -3.80
C ARG A 26 5.81 3.59 -3.63
N LEU A 27 5.66 4.00 -2.40
CA LEU A 27 4.91 5.20 -2.06
C LEU A 27 5.84 6.24 -1.49
N SER A 28 5.56 7.50 -1.81
CA SER A 28 6.36 8.58 -1.30
C SER A 28 5.44 9.76 -1.04
N GLY A 29 5.52 10.32 0.14
CA GLY A 29 4.73 11.48 0.51
C GLY A 29 3.75 11.18 1.62
N ARG A 30 2.52 11.62 1.46
CA ARG A 30 1.52 11.50 2.51
C ARG A 30 0.36 10.65 2.05
N VAL A 31 -0.08 9.75 2.90
CA VAL A 31 -1.24 8.94 2.60
C VAL A 31 -2.36 9.46 3.50
N ASP A 32 -3.21 10.29 2.96
CA ASP A 32 -4.26 10.92 3.72
C ASP A 32 -5.60 10.73 3.00
N VAL A 33 -6.60 11.45 3.44
CA VAL A 33 -7.94 11.27 2.90
C VAL A 33 -7.98 11.66 1.42
N ASP A 34 -7.13 12.58 1.00
CA ASP A 34 -7.12 13.01 -0.39
C ASP A 34 -6.37 12.04 -1.30
N SER A 35 -5.37 11.35 -0.78
CA SER A 35 -4.56 10.46 -1.61
C SER A 35 -5.00 9.01 -1.52
N SER A 36 -5.75 8.64 -0.49
CA SER A 36 -6.17 7.25 -0.32
C SER A 36 -6.96 6.70 -1.50
N PRO A 37 -7.83 7.47 -2.15
CA PRO A 37 -8.54 6.92 -3.31
C PRO A 37 -7.60 6.55 -4.45
N ASP A 38 -6.55 7.35 -4.68
CA ASP A 38 -5.61 7.04 -5.73
C ASP A 38 -4.85 5.76 -5.39
N LEU A 39 -4.46 5.62 -4.14
CA LEU A 39 -3.76 4.43 -3.71
C LEU A 39 -4.65 3.22 -3.86
N ARG A 40 -5.92 3.34 -3.45
CA ARG A 40 -6.84 2.22 -3.56
C ARG A 40 -7.01 1.79 -5.00
N ASP A 41 -7.17 2.74 -5.91
CA ASP A 41 -7.36 2.41 -7.30
C ASP A 41 -6.14 1.73 -7.90
N ARG A 42 -4.94 2.20 -7.56
CA ARG A 42 -3.75 1.58 -8.08
C ARG A 42 -3.59 0.17 -7.54
N LEU A 43 -3.88 -0.04 -6.28
CA LEU A 43 -3.75 -1.37 -5.70
C LEU A 43 -4.80 -2.31 -6.28
N ARG A 44 -6.01 -1.84 -6.45
CA ARG A 44 -7.05 -2.69 -7.02
C ARG A 44 -6.76 -3.10 -8.45
N THR A 45 -6.13 -2.20 -9.20
CA THR A 45 -5.78 -2.49 -10.58
C THR A 45 -4.86 -3.70 -10.68
N LEU A 46 -4.03 -3.91 -9.67
CA LEU A 46 -3.12 -5.04 -9.70
C LEU A 46 -3.85 -6.37 -9.69
N PHE A 47 -5.05 -6.39 -9.14
CA PHE A 47 -5.82 -7.63 -9.07
C PHE A 47 -6.72 -7.83 -10.29
N SER A 48 -6.74 -6.87 -11.21
CA SER A 48 -7.53 -7.04 -12.41
C SER A 48 -6.68 -7.47 -13.60
N GLU A 49 -5.38 -7.69 -13.38
CA GLU A 49 -4.53 -8.13 -14.43
C GLU A 49 -4.77 -9.59 -14.73
N LYS A 50 -4.49 -10.01 -15.96
CA LYS A 50 -4.70 -11.36 -16.30
C LYS A 50 -3.85 -12.26 -15.46
N ALA A 51 -2.59 -11.92 -15.26
CA ALA A 51 -1.72 -12.71 -14.43
C ALA A 51 -1.63 -12.00 -13.11
N LEU A 52 -2.23 -12.57 -12.10
CA LEU A 52 -2.19 -11.96 -10.78
C LEU A 52 -0.80 -12.06 -10.18
N PRO A 53 -0.38 -11.05 -9.46
CA PRO A 53 0.93 -11.10 -8.83
C PRO A 53 0.92 -12.15 -7.72
N LYS A 54 2.06 -12.76 -7.49
CA LYS A 54 2.16 -13.70 -6.40
C LYS A 54 2.41 -12.98 -5.11
N THR A 55 3.17 -11.91 -5.15
CA THR A 55 3.49 -11.12 -3.97
C THR A 55 3.44 -9.65 -4.32
N ILE A 56 2.76 -8.89 -3.50
CA ILE A 56 2.74 -7.45 -3.62
C ILE A 56 3.40 -6.91 -2.37
N ILE A 57 4.38 -6.05 -2.54
CA ILE A 57 5.07 -5.43 -1.43
C ILE A 57 4.82 -3.93 -1.55
N VAL A 58 4.27 -3.34 -0.50
CA VAL A 58 4.06 -1.90 -0.48
C VAL A 58 5.20 -1.31 0.33
N ASP A 59 6.01 -0.50 -0.33
CA ASP A 59 7.18 0.09 0.30
C ASP A 59 6.82 1.47 0.78
N LEU A 60 6.82 1.63 2.09
CA LEU A 60 6.44 2.88 2.74
C LEU A 60 7.64 3.70 3.19
N THR A 61 8.83 3.32 2.73
CA THR A 61 10.04 4.03 3.16
C THR A 61 9.94 5.54 2.93
N GLY A 62 9.34 5.95 1.83
CA GLY A 62 9.23 7.37 1.52
C GLY A 62 8.00 8.06 2.09
N VAL A 63 7.22 7.35 2.90
CA VAL A 63 5.98 7.91 3.42
C VAL A 63 6.21 8.55 4.77
N SER A 64 5.83 9.82 4.88
CA SER A 64 6.04 10.54 6.11
C SER A 64 4.79 10.60 6.98
N TYR A 65 3.64 10.24 6.45
CA TYR A 65 2.40 10.44 7.19
C TYR A 65 1.31 9.54 6.62
N VAL A 66 0.58 8.88 7.51
CA VAL A 66 -0.52 8.03 7.09
C VAL A 66 -1.70 8.32 8.01
N GLU A 67 -2.86 8.57 7.41
CA GLU A 67 -4.07 8.74 8.19
C GLU A 67 -4.87 7.45 8.20
N THR A 68 -5.90 7.43 8.98
CA THR A 68 -6.76 6.26 9.11
C THR A 68 -7.29 5.77 7.77
N SER A 69 -7.59 6.69 6.86
CA SER A 69 -8.09 6.30 5.55
C SER A 69 -7.05 5.49 4.78
N GLY A 70 -5.78 5.82 4.94
CA GLY A 70 -4.72 5.06 4.30
C GLY A 70 -4.58 3.69 4.92
N VAL A 71 -4.68 3.61 6.24
CA VAL A 71 -4.61 2.33 6.92
C VAL A 71 -5.76 1.45 6.45
N ALA A 72 -6.95 2.02 6.36
CA ALA A 72 -8.13 1.26 5.92
C ALA A 72 -7.94 0.74 4.50
N THR A 73 -7.33 1.53 3.64
CA THR A 73 -7.06 1.12 2.26
C THR A 73 -6.12 -0.08 2.23
N LEU A 74 -5.09 -0.07 3.06
CA LEU A 74 -4.16 -1.17 3.09
C LEU A 74 -4.80 -2.44 3.66
N ILE A 75 -5.67 -2.29 4.65
CA ILE A 75 -6.36 -3.43 5.22
C ILE A 75 -7.32 -4.03 4.19
N GLU A 76 -8.02 -3.17 3.46
CA GLU A 76 -8.93 -3.65 2.44
C GLU A 76 -8.15 -4.41 1.37
N THR A 77 -6.99 -3.89 0.98
CA THR A 77 -6.17 -4.55 -0.02
C THR A 77 -5.67 -5.90 0.48
N LEU A 78 -5.35 -5.97 1.77
CA LEU A 78 -4.93 -7.24 2.34
C LEU A 78 -6.03 -8.28 2.21
N ARG A 79 -7.27 -7.89 2.42
CA ARG A 79 -8.39 -8.82 2.30
C ARG A 79 -8.56 -9.28 0.87
N ILE A 80 -8.41 -8.37 -0.09
CA ILE A 80 -8.50 -8.73 -1.49
C ILE A 80 -7.38 -9.68 -1.84
N ALA A 81 -6.18 -9.42 -1.35
CA ALA A 81 -5.03 -10.25 -1.63
C ALA A 81 -5.26 -11.67 -1.09
N ARG A 82 -5.82 -11.78 0.11
CA ARG A 82 -6.08 -13.10 0.66
C ARG A 82 -7.07 -13.86 -0.18
N HIS A 83 -8.06 -13.15 -0.69
CA HIS A 83 -9.07 -13.78 -1.51
C HIS A 83 -8.45 -14.35 -2.80
N HIS A 84 -7.42 -13.70 -3.30
CA HIS A 84 -6.76 -14.13 -4.52
C HIS A 84 -5.49 -14.94 -4.23
N GLU A 85 -5.25 -15.24 -2.96
CA GLU A 85 -4.06 -16.00 -2.56
C GLU A 85 -2.78 -15.30 -2.97
N THR A 86 -2.78 -14.00 -2.92
CA THR A 86 -1.61 -13.19 -3.19
C THR A 86 -1.03 -12.77 -1.86
N SER A 87 0.27 -12.88 -1.68
CA SER A 87 0.91 -12.41 -0.47
C SER A 87 0.96 -10.89 -0.52
N PHE A 88 0.65 -10.23 0.58
CA PHE A 88 0.64 -8.79 0.63
C PHE A 88 1.45 -8.36 1.83
N ARG A 89 2.54 -7.67 1.58
CA ARG A 89 3.46 -7.28 2.63
C ARG A 89 3.71 -5.81 2.64
N LEU A 90 4.08 -5.29 3.80
CA LEU A 90 4.49 -3.91 3.93
C LEU A 90 5.96 -3.90 4.27
N GLN A 91 6.68 -2.89 3.81
CA GLN A 91 8.06 -2.73 4.20
C GLN A 91 8.36 -1.25 4.36
N GLY A 92 9.39 -0.93 5.06
CA GLY A 92 9.83 0.45 5.20
C GLY A 92 9.04 1.24 6.22
N LEU A 93 8.34 0.56 7.13
CA LEU A 93 7.64 1.27 8.18
C LEU A 93 8.65 1.82 9.17
N SER A 94 8.54 3.06 9.50
CA SER A 94 9.43 3.64 10.49
C SER A 94 8.79 4.87 11.11
N GLY A 95 9.38 5.32 12.22
CA GLY A 95 8.97 6.55 12.86
C GLY A 95 7.49 6.58 13.22
N ALA A 96 6.86 7.69 12.94
CA ALA A 96 5.46 7.88 13.30
C ALA A 96 4.53 6.91 12.57
N VAL A 97 4.90 6.54 11.36
CA VAL A 97 4.07 5.61 10.59
C VAL A 97 4.09 4.23 11.27
N LEU A 98 5.28 3.76 11.64
CA LEU A 98 5.37 2.49 12.34
C LEU A 98 4.61 2.54 13.65
N ARG A 99 4.75 3.64 14.37
CA ARG A 99 4.08 3.76 15.64
C ARG A 99 2.56 3.70 15.48
N LEU A 100 2.04 4.33 14.43
CA LEU A 100 0.61 4.28 14.19
C LEU A 100 0.14 2.85 13.99
N PHE A 101 0.89 2.07 13.22
CA PHE A 101 0.51 0.68 12.97
C PHE A 101 0.63 -0.16 14.24
N GLU A 102 1.60 0.17 15.09
CA GLU A 102 1.76 -0.56 16.33
C GLU A 102 0.66 -0.25 17.33
N VAL A 103 0.41 1.03 17.56
CA VAL A 103 -0.56 1.39 18.61
C VAL A 103 -1.99 1.05 18.23
N THR A 104 -2.29 0.95 16.97
CA THR A 104 -3.63 0.59 16.54
C THR A 104 -3.81 -0.92 16.43
N GLY A 105 -2.72 -1.68 16.60
CA GLY A 105 -2.79 -3.13 16.47
C GLY A 105 -2.85 -3.60 15.03
N VAL A 106 -2.77 -2.68 14.09
CA VAL A 106 -2.92 -3.03 12.68
C VAL A 106 -1.73 -3.82 12.17
N LEU A 107 -0.55 -3.56 12.71
CA LEU A 107 0.63 -4.26 12.26
C LEU A 107 0.46 -5.78 12.36
N ALA A 108 -0.21 -6.24 13.40
CA ALA A 108 -0.40 -7.66 13.60
C ALA A 108 -1.24 -8.29 12.49
N LEU A 109 -2.13 -7.52 11.88
CA LEU A 109 -2.92 -8.07 10.79
C LEU A 109 -2.04 -8.47 9.63
N PHE A 110 -1.03 -7.68 9.33
CA PHE A 110 -0.15 -7.98 8.22
C PHE A 110 0.80 -9.11 8.57
N GLU A 111 1.23 -9.19 9.79
CA GLU A 111 2.09 -10.28 10.20
C GLU A 111 1.33 -11.57 10.23
N GLU A 112 0.06 -11.53 10.64
CA GLU A 112 -0.71 -12.73 10.70
C GLU A 112 -1.20 -13.19 9.35
N SER A 113 -1.10 -12.36 8.35
CA SER A 113 -1.61 -12.73 7.05
C SER A 113 -0.77 -13.83 6.44
N GLY A 114 0.29 -14.19 7.09
CA GLY A 114 1.09 -15.25 6.58
C GLY A 114 2.00 -14.83 5.49
N SER A 115 2.20 -13.61 5.33
CA SER A 115 3.02 -13.14 4.28
C SER A 115 4.45 -13.50 4.56
N GLY A 116 4.71 -14.07 5.64
CA GLY A 116 6.01 -14.47 5.93
C GLY A 116 6.92 -13.40 6.29
N GLN A 117 6.37 -12.33 6.62
CA GLN A 117 7.11 -11.30 6.80
C GLN A 117 7.85 -11.34 8.03
N LYS A 118 9.05 -11.22 8.05
CA LYS A 118 9.71 -11.10 9.15
C LYS A 118 9.83 -9.77 9.34
N VAL A 119 9.45 -9.26 10.29
CA VAL A 119 9.50 -7.97 10.56
C VAL A 119 10.77 -7.76 11.02
N SER A 120 11.60 -7.48 10.51
CA SER A 120 12.83 -7.30 11.14
C SER A 120 13.37 -6.02 10.99
#